data_0c015b4c04ebb776f175e99ea42ace57
#
_entry.id   0c015b4c04ebb776f175e99ea42ace57
#
_cell.length_a   1.000
_cell.length_b   1.000
_cell.length_c   1.000
_cell.angle_alpha   90.00
_cell.angle_beta   90.00
_cell.angle_gamma   90.00
#
_symmetry.space_group_name_H-M   'P 1'
#
loop_
_entity.id
_entity.type
_entity.pdbx_description
1 polymer ?
#
loop_
_entity_poly.entity_id
_entity_poly.type
_entity_poly.pdbx_seq_one_letter_code
_entity_poly.pdbx_strand_id
1 'polypeptide(L)'
;MQRFLRALWSRSDSSRPRRGAARARQCAALLLCLGALGVGSAQAEPNVAAIIPTDRLHEAWWAQRHQQVLAQARAHPDTPLLLIGDSITHNYDKANAPDEDFQPTWQTFYGSRGALNLGFSGDATEHVLWRLQHGEVDGLQPKVAMLLIGTNNTGHERHSAADTVLGIDAVVATLEQRLPKTRILLLGLLPSAGSAQKSARDAEVNRALAVRYGDNPRVAYLDIGAVFRKDGALDQSLFYDPRLHPPGDALHPDTRGQRRMAEAIEPTLARLLGEPPRVPLAAMTEVNPALVPVPWLEQDSYDWYARHHAALEAARGLRPDVVMLGDSITHFWGGPPQATRVGGAQAWQRTFGAARVLNLGFGWDRTQNVLWRLRQGEVDGLAPRWVVINIGTNNLTGTDHARASTPQEAADGVAAVVAEVRQRLPRSKIVLMGILPRGFAADAPLRAPIAQTNRLLAARFGHDPAVRWLDIGARFLQPDGRLPQALMPDSTHPSEDGYRIWGEALREIGVGG
;
A
#
# COMPACT_ATOMS: atom_id res chain seq x y z
N MET A 1 40.81 -23.12 10.51
CA MET A 1 42.08 -23.71 9.96
C MET A 1 42.27 -23.04 8.60
N GLN A 2 42.98 -21.97 8.58
CA GLN A 2 44.34 -21.73 8.13
C GLN A 2 44.50 -22.04 6.64
N ARG A 3 44.70 -20.97 5.85
CA ARG A 3 45.98 -20.42 5.36
C ARG A 3 46.52 -21.22 4.16
N PHE A 4 46.90 -20.67 3.03
CA PHE A 4 48.08 -19.91 2.60
C PHE A 4 48.07 -19.90 1.05
N LEU A 5 48.60 -19.10 0.22
CA LEU A 5 49.58 -18.03 0.06
C LEU A 5 49.53 -17.64 -1.43
N ARG A 6 49.57 -16.43 -1.80
CA ARG A 6 50.63 -15.48 -2.13
C ARG A 6 51.65 -15.89 -3.19
N ALA A 7 51.68 -15.08 -4.22
CA ALA A 7 52.81 -14.33 -4.80
C ALA A 7 53.60 -15.06 -5.90
N LEU A 8 54.17 -14.49 -6.91
CA LEU A 8 55.05 -13.35 -7.10
C LEU A 8 55.28 -13.10 -8.61
N TRP A 9 55.40 -11.86 -9.01
CA TRP A 9 56.50 -11.16 -9.66
C TRP A 9 56.93 -11.68 -11.06
N SER A 10 57.41 -10.90 -12.05
CA SER A 10 58.01 -9.55 -12.12
C SER A 10 58.26 -9.18 -13.60
N ARG A 11 58.13 -7.89 -13.87
CA ARG A 11 59.06 -6.97 -14.56
C ARG A 11 59.92 -7.42 -15.75
N SER A 12 59.87 -6.61 -16.78
CA SER A 12 60.89 -5.67 -17.31
C SER A 12 60.60 -5.35 -18.77
N ASP A 13 60.63 -4.22 -19.23
CA ASP A 13 61.30 -2.94 -19.26
C ASP A 13 61.88 -2.68 -20.68
N SER A 14 61.73 -1.43 -21.11
CA SER A 14 62.53 -0.68 -22.11
C SER A 14 62.42 -1.10 -23.59
N SER A 15 62.18 -0.21 -24.53
CA SER A 15 62.86 1.03 -24.85
C SER A 15 62.26 1.66 -26.12
N ARG A 16 62.12 2.98 -26.10
CA ARG A 16 62.04 3.86 -27.28
C ARG A 16 63.44 3.97 -27.94
N PRO A 17 63.65 4.51 -29.15
CA PRO A 17 63.13 5.80 -29.62
C PRO A 17 63.01 6.08 -31.14
N ARG A 18 62.34 7.19 -31.42
CA ARG A 18 62.64 8.33 -32.33
C ARG A 18 62.57 8.28 -33.85
N ARG A 19 61.70 9.22 -34.32
CA ARG A 19 61.92 10.27 -35.36
C ARG A 19 62.01 9.90 -36.84
N GLY A 20 61.20 10.64 -37.61
CA GLY A 20 61.50 10.95 -38.99
C GLY A 20 60.33 11.58 -39.75
N ALA A 21 60.49 12.82 -40.00
CA ALA A 21 59.54 13.77 -40.61
C ALA A 21 59.49 13.69 -42.15
N ALA A 22 58.42 14.23 -42.71
CA ALA A 22 58.39 15.19 -43.79
C ALA A 22 57.82 14.78 -45.17
N ARG A 23 56.77 15.57 -45.56
CA ARG A 23 56.55 16.21 -46.87
C ARG A 23 56.27 15.33 -48.09
N ALA A 24 55.22 15.44 -48.74
CA ALA A 24 54.49 16.46 -49.49
C ALA A 24 54.16 16.00 -50.93
N ARG A 25 52.98 16.41 -51.37
CA ARG A 25 52.55 16.81 -52.72
C ARG A 25 52.01 15.79 -53.73
N GLN A 26 50.72 15.95 -53.96
CA GLN A 26 50.04 16.34 -55.23
C GLN A 26 49.79 15.27 -56.32
N CYS A 27 48.47 15.25 -56.66
CA CYS A 27 47.85 15.12 -57.96
C CYS A 27 47.88 13.76 -58.70
N ALA A 28 46.71 13.18 -58.94
CA ALA A 28 46.05 13.19 -60.23
C ALA A 28 44.81 12.25 -60.20
N ALA A 29 43.75 12.76 -60.85
CA ALA A 29 42.52 12.06 -61.07
C ALA A 29 42.68 10.90 -62.05
N LEU A 30 41.96 9.81 -61.86
CA LEU A 30 41.41 8.98 -62.90
C LEU A 30 40.14 8.28 -62.46
N LEU A 31 39.05 8.55 -63.19
CA LEU A 31 37.80 7.79 -63.09
C LEU A 31 38.04 6.32 -63.44
N LEU A 32 37.53 5.42 -62.63
CA LEU A 32 37.14 4.08 -63.04
C LEU A 32 35.90 3.66 -62.27
N CYS A 33 34.76 3.67 -63.00
CA CYS A 33 33.53 3.03 -62.53
C CYS A 33 33.74 1.54 -62.42
N LEU A 34 33.62 1.03 -61.20
CA LEU A 34 33.38 -0.39 -60.93
C LEU A 34 32.29 -0.46 -59.88
N GLY A 35 31.14 -1.00 -60.30
CA GLY A 35 30.01 -1.26 -59.42
C GLY A 35 30.41 -2.16 -58.28
N ALA A 36 30.36 -1.62 -57.09
CA ALA A 36 30.33 -2.40 -55.86
C ALA A 36 28.87 -2.54 -55.46
N LEU A 37 28.32 -3.72 -55.64
CA LEU A 37 27.14 -4.18 -54.95
C LEU A 37 27.39 -3.95 -53.46
N GLY A 38 26.82 -2.89 -52.94
CA GLY A 38 26.72 -2.66 -51.51
C GLY A 38 25.87 -3.76 -50.91
N VAL A 39 26.51 -4.80 -50.37
CA VAL A 39 25.88 -5.65 -49.36
C VAL A 39 25.68 -4.72 -48.17
N GLY A 40 24.48 -4.16 -48.09
CA GLY A 40 24.02 -3.53 -46.87
C GLY A 40 24.18 -4.58 -45.76
N SER A 41 25.15 -4.40 -44.90
CA SER A 41 25.15 -5.10 -43.60
C SER A 41 23.85 -4.69 -42.94
N ALA A 42 22.85 -5.57 -42.97
CA ALA A 42 21.74 -5.49 -42.07
C ALA A 42 22.38 -5.48 -40.66
N GLN A 43 22.49 -4.29 -40.07
CA GLN A 43 22.76 -4.20 -38.66
C GLN A 43 21.65 -4.99 -38.00
N ALA A 44 22.01 -6.13 -37.38
CA ALA A 44 21.08 -6.86 -36.56
C ALA A 44 20.51 -5.86 -35.56
N GLU A 45 19.20 -5.69 -35.56
CA GLU A 45 18.48 -4.92 -34.55
C GLU A 45 19.01 -5.33 -33.18
N PRO A 46 19.29 -4.39 -32.28
CA PRO A 46 19.78 -4.74 -30.96
C PRO A 46 18.76 -5.69 -30.32
N ASN A 47 19.20 -6.87 -29.93
CA ASN A 47 18.37 -7.90 -29.28
C ASN A 47 18.09 -7.49 -27.84
N VAL A 48 17.36 -6.38 -27.65
CA VAL A 48 16.97 -5.83 -26.35
C VAL A 48 15.63 -6.43 -25.99
N ALA A 49 15.62 -7.29 -24.97
CA ALA A 49 14.40 -7.99 -24.55
C ALA A 49 13.21 -7.05 -24.28
N ALA A 50 13.47 -5.82 -23.82
CA ALA A 50 12.44 -4.81 -23.55
C ALA A 50 11.57 -4.40 -24.78
N ILE A 51 12.06 -4.66 -26.01
CA ILE A 51 11.35 -4.36 -27.26
C ILE A 51 10.85 -5.60 -28.02
N ILE A 52 11.08 -6.79 -27.46
CA ILE A 52 10.65 -8.05 -28.08
C ILE A 52 9.29 -8.45 -27.49
N PRO A 53 8.19 -8.37 -28.26
CA PRO A 53 6.87 -8.71 -27.75
C PRO A 53 6.85 -10.12 -27.18
N THR A 54 6.49 -10.24 -25.90
CA THR A 54 6.53 -11.50 -25.16
C THR A 54 5.22 -11.67 -24.37
N ASP A 55 4.58 -12.83 -24.49
CA ASP A 55 3.38 -13.14 -23.72
C ASP A 55 3.70 -13.75 -22.34
N ARG A 56 2.64 -13.86 -21.53
CA ARG A 56 2.61 -14.59 -20.26
C ARG A 56 1.42 -15.55 -20.22
N LEU A 57 1.04 -16.12 -21.38
CA LEU A 57 -0.12 -17.03 -21.52
C LEU A 57 0.03 -18.30 -20.69
N HIS A 58 1.24 -18.69 -20.30
CA HIS A 58 1.49 -19.79 -19.37
C HIS A 58 0.98 -19.50 -17.95
N GLU A 59 0.74 -18.23 -17.61
CA GLU A 59 0.11 -17.82 -16.35
C GLU A 59 -1.41 -17.74 -16.55
N ALA A 60 -2.15 -18.67 -15.97
CA ALA A 60 -3.61 -18.79 -16.18
C ALA A 60 -4.39 -17.51 -15.89
N TRP A 61 -4.05 -16.78 -14.81
CA TRP A 61 -4.69 -15.50 -14.47
C TRP A 61 -4.45 -14.43 -15.54
N TRP A 62 -3.23 -14.37 -16.09
CA TRP A 62 -2.87 -13.40 -17.11
C TRP A 62 -3.60 -13.68 -18.43
N ALA A 63 -3.64 -14.95 -18.85
CA ALA A 63 -4.40 -15.38 -20.02
C ALA A 63 -5.90 -15.07 -19.87
N GLN A 64 -6.48 -15.34 -18.69
CA GLN A 64 -7.88 -15.03 -18.40
C GLN A 64 -8.15 -13.52 -18.44
N ARG A 65 -7.27 -12.70 -17.81
CA ARG A 65 -7.40 -11.25 -17.83
C ARG A 65 -7.30 -10.70 -19.26
N HIS A 66 -6.38 -11.21 -20.07
CA HIS A 66 -6.28 -10.80 -21.47
C HIS A 66 -7.60 -11.04 -22.21
N GLN A 67 -8.23 -12.21 -22.05
CA GLN A 67 -9.55 -12.46 -22.64
C GLN A 67 -10.65 -11.52 -22.11
N GLN A 68 -10.64 -11.23 -20.82
CA GLN A 68 -11.59 -10.26 -20.22
C GLN A 68 -11.42 -8.87 -20.81
N VAL A 69 -10.18 -8.39 -20.93
CA VAL A 69 -9.87 -7.09 -21.53
C VAL A 69 -10.30 -7.03 -23.00
N LEU A 70 -10.03 -8.07 -23.79
CA LEU A 70 -10.52 -8.17 -25.16
C LEU A 70 -12.06 -8.11 -25.24
N ALA A 71 -12.74 -8.77 -24.32
CA ALA A 71 -14.20 -8.73 -24.27
C ALA A 71 -14.72 -7.34 -23.90
N GLN A 72 -14.10 -6.67 -22.94
CA GLN A 72 -14.44 -5.29 -22.54
C GLN A 72 -14.18 -4.30 -23.69
N ALA A 73 -13.05 -4.40 -24.37
CA ALA A 73 -12.75 -3.56 -25.54
C ALA A 73 -13.81 -3.68 -26.64
N ARG A 74 -14.25 -4.90 -26.93
CA ARG A 74 -15.35 -5.16 -27.90
C ARG A 74 -16.70 -4.62 -27.42
N ALA A 75 -16.97 -4.70 -26.11
CA ALA A 75 -18.22 -4.22 -25.55
C ALA A 75 -18.30 -2.68 -25.46
N HIS A 76 -17.15 -1.99 -25.43
CA HIS A 76 -17.05 -0.55 -25.27
C HIS A 76 -16.17 0.10 -26.32
N PRO A 77 -16.52 -0.01 -27.63
CA PRO A 77 -15.68 0.51 -28.72
C PRO A 77 -15.52 2.03 -28.70
N ASP A 78 -16.46 2.74 -28.08
CA ASP A 78 -16.48 4.20 -27.97
C ASP A 78 -15.80 4.74 -26.73
N THR A 79 -15.04 3.91 -25.98
CA THR A 79 -14.32 4.36 -24.79
C THR A 79 -13.43 5.56 -25.09
N PRO A 80 -13.54 6.65 -24.33
CA PRO A 80 -12.72 7.84 -24.59
C PRO A 80 -11.34 7.79 -23.95
N LEU A 81 -11.10 6.85 -23.02
CA LEU A 81 -9.90 6.79 -22.20
C LEU A 81 -9.44 5.35 -21.98
N LEU A 82 -8.16 5.08 -22.25
CA LEU A 82 -7.49 3.84 -21.89
C LEU A 82 -6.46 4.12 -20.81
N LEU A 83 -6.38 3.25 -19.79
CA LEU A 83 -5.29 3.18 -18.82
C LEU A 83 -4.47 1.92 -19.12
N ILE A 84 -3.23 2.09 -19.57
CA ILE A 84 -2.34 1.00 -19.99
C ILE A 84 -1.15 0.96 -19.03
N GLY A 85 -0.81 -0.22 -18.52
CA GLY A 85 0.30 -0.33 -17.58
C GLY A 85 0.44 -1.71 -16.92
N ASP A 86 1.12 -1.67 -15.79
CA ASP A 86 1.44 -2.83 -14.95
C ASP A 86 0.48 -2.97 -13.74
N SER A 87 1.01 -3.49 -12.62
CA SER A 87 0.24 -3.67 -11.37
C SER A 87 -0.32 -2.38 -10.79
N ILE A 88 0.38 -1.25 -10.95
CA ILE A 88 -0.08 0.04 -10.41
C ILE A 88 -1.38 0.45 -11.12
N THR A 89 -1.46 0.22 -12.42
CA THR A 89 -2.68 0.44 -13.22
C THR A 89 -3.73 -0.65 -12.96
N HIS A 90 -3.32 -1.94 -12.93
CA HIS A 90 -4.23 -3.05 -12.67
C HIS A 90 -4.97 -2.92 -11.33
N ASN A 91 -4.29 -2.39 -10.33
CA ASN A 91 -4.85 -2.26 -8.98
C ASN A 91 -6.15 -1.45 -8.92
N TYR A 92 -6.44 -0.57 -9.88
CA TYR A 92 -7.74 0.13 -9.94
C TYR A 92 -8.96 -0.80 -10.02
N ASP A 93 -8.79 -2.09 -10.36
CA ASP A 93 -9.88 -3.08 -10.34
C ASP A 93 -10.18 -3.58 -8.91
N LYS A 94 -9.29 -3.34 -7.94
CA LYS A 94 -9.47 -3.85 -6.58
C LYS A 94 -10.44 -3.01 -5.77
N ALA A 95 -11.23 -3.71 -4.94
CA ALA A 95 -12.17 -3.16 -3.97
C ALA A 95 -11.89 -3.71 -2.56
N ASN A 96 -10.63 -3.98 -2.25
CA ASN A 96 -10.21 -4.58 -0.98
C ASN A 96 -9.80 -3.45 -0.01
N ALA A 97 -10.78 -2.97 0.73
CA ALA A 97 -10.52 -1.95 1.75
C ALA A 97 -9.52 -2.45 2.82
N PRO A 98 -8.74 -1.56 3.39
CA PRO A 98 -8.67 -0.11 3.19
C PRO A 98 -7.58 0.33 2.22
N ASP A 99 -6.50 -0.44 2.12
CA ASP A 99 -5.27 -0.01 1.45
C ASP A 99 -5.31 -0.31 -0.04
N GLU A 100 -6.20 -1.22 -0.45
CA GLU A 100 -6.41 -1.63 -1.83
C GLU A 100 -7.88 -1.44 -2.29
N ASP A 101 -8.63 -0.52 -1.70
CA ASP A 101 -9.93 -0.08 -2.25
C ASP A 101 -9.74 1.13 -3.14
N PHE A 102 -9.51 0.88 -4.42
CA PHE A 102 -9.27 1.93 -5.41
C PHE A 102 -10.54 2.34 -6.15
N GLN A 103 -11.68 1.68 -5.90
CA GLN A 103 -12.93 1.94 -6.60
C GLN A 103 -13.44 3.38 -6.43
N PRO A 104 -13.37 4.04 -5.25
CA PRO A 104 -13.76 5.44 -5.14
C PRO A 104 -12.92 6.36 -6.04
N THR A 105 -11.61 6.14 -6.11
CA THR A 105 -10.71 6.88 -6.99
C THR A 105 -10.97 6.57 -8.46
N TRP A 106 -11.13 5.28 -8.80
CA TRP A 106 -11.49 4.86 -10.15
C TRP A 106 -12.76 5.53 -10.64
N GLN A 107 -13.86 5.45 -9.88
CA GLN A 107 -15.15 6.01 -10.28
C GLN A 107 -15.09 7.53 -10.40
N THR A 108 -14.35 8.21 -9.53
CA THR A 108 -14.23 9.68 -9.57
C THR A 108 -13.50 10.15 -10.83
N PHE A 109 -12.35 9.56 -11.14
CA PHE A 109 -11.43 10.11 -12.14
C PHE A 109 -11.49 9.39 -13.50
N TYR A 110 -11.84 8.11 -13.55
CA TYR A 110 -11.72 7.28 -14.75
C TYR A 110 -13.01 6.56 -15.13
N GLY A 111 -13.63 5.82 -14.21
CA GLY A 111 -14.83 5.02 -14.48
C GLY A 111 -16.02 5.86 -14.94
N SER A 112 -16.23 7.04 -14.32
CA SER A 112 -17.26 8.01 -14.72
C SER A 112 -17.04 8.59 -16.13
N ARG A 113 -15.88 8.39 -16.72
CA ARG A 113 -15.53 8.75 -18.09
C ARG A 113 -15.68 7.59 -19.08
N GLY A 114 -16.07 6.41 -18.60
CA GLY A 114 -16.11 5.20 -19.41
C GLY A 114 -14.71 4.67 -19.77
N ALA A 115 -13.73 4.85 -18.90
CA ALA A 115 -12.37 4.37 -19.11
C ALA A 115 -12.28 2.84 -19.08
N LEU A 116 -11.34 2.26 -19.85
CA LEU A 116 -10.96 0.86 -19.75
C LEU A 116 -9.62 0.70 -19.04
N ASN A 117 -9.55 -0.24 -18.11
CA ASN A 117 -8.34 -0.60 -17.39
C ASN A 117 -7.59 -1.73 -18.11
N LEU A 118 -6.52 -1.38 -18.82
CA LEU A 118 -5.61 -2.29 -19.50
C LEU A 118 -4.30 -2.50 -18.72
N GLY A 119 -4.35 -2.44 -17.40
CA GLY A 119 -3.23 -2.76 -16.50
C GLY A 119 -3.13 -4.26 -16.24
N PHE A 120 -1.89 -4.80 -16.17
CA PHE A 120 -1.60 -6.19 -15.84
C PHE A 120 -0.45 -6.28 -14.84
N SER A 121 -0.68 -6.91 -13.72
CA SER A 121 0.33 -7.04 -12.66
C SER A 121 1.59 -7.76 -13.16
N GLY A 122 2.75 -7.19 -12.85
CA GLY A 122 4.05 -7.74 -13.23
C GLY A 122 4.46 -7.52 -14.67
N ASP A 123 3.65 -6.84 -15.50
CA ASP A 123 4.02 -6.56 -16.87
C ASP A 123 5.19 -5.60 -16.98
N ALA A 124 6.09 -5.90 -17.89
CA ALA A 124 7.13 -5.03 -18.41
C ALA A 124 6.75 -4.56 -19.83
N THR A 125 7.58 -3.73 -20.44
CA THR A 125 7.29 -3.14 -21.76
C THR A 125 7.05 -4.18 -22.84
N GLU A 126 7.81 -5.28 -22.85
CA GLU A 126 7.67 -6.40 -23.80
C GLU A 126 6.28 -7.07 -23.74
N HIS A 127 5.68 -7.15 -22.53
CA HIS A 127 4.36 -7.74 -22.36
C HIS A 127 3.26 -6.80 -22.88
N VAL A 128 3.39 -5.49 -22.59
CA VAL A 128 2.48 -4.47 -23.16
C VAL A 128 2.54 -4.47 -24.69
N LEU A 129 3.74 -4.56 -25.27
CA LEU A 129 3.91 -4.67 -26.72
C LEU A 129 3.15 -5.86 -27.29
N TRP A 130 3.30 -7.04 -26.64
CA TRP A 130 2.59 -8.24 -27.08
C TRP A 130 1.07 -8.05 -27.04
N ARG A 131 0.52 -7.53 -25.92
CA ARG A 131 -0.93 -7.32 -25.74
C ARG A 131 -1.50 -6.35 -26.77
N LEU A 132 -0.80 -5.23 -27.02
CA LEU A 132 -1.19 -4.26 -28.04
C LEU A 132 -1.22 -4.89 -29.45
N GLN A 133 -0.32 -5.82 -29.76
CA GLN A 133 -0.28 -6.52 -31.03
C GLN A 133 -1.35 -7.64 -31.13
N HIS A 134 -1.93 -8.07 -30.00
CA HIS A 134 -2.90 -9.14 -29.92
C HIS A 134 -4.32 -8.67 -29.53
N GLY A 135 -4.68 -7.50 -30.05
CA GLY A 135 -6.08 -7.07 -30.15
C GLY A 135 -6.62 -6.17 -29.05
N GLU A 136 -5.84 -5.83 -28.01
CA GLU A 136 -6.35 -5.05 -26.88
C GLU A 136 -6.90 -3.66 -27.25
N VAL A 137 -6.41 -3.09 -28.33
CA VAL A 137 -6.82 -1.76 -28.77
C VAL A 137 -7.48 -1.78 -30.15
N ASP A 138 -7.73 -2.96 -30.72
CA ASP A 138 -8.29 -3.09 -32.04
C ASP A 138 -9.74 -2.59 -32.10
N GLY A 139 -10.01 -1.71 -33.05
CA GLY A 139 -11.34 -1.11 -33.24
C GLY A 139 -11.64 0.06 -32.29
N LEU A 140 -10.78 0.36 -31.32
CA LEU A 140 -10.96 1.47 -30.40
C LEU A 140 -10.50 2.80 -31.03
N GLN A 141 -11.12 3.90 -30.61
CA GLN A 141 -10.73 5.26 -30.98
C GLN A 141 -10.78 6.21 -29.76
N PRO A 142 -10.00 5.92 -28.71
CA PRO A 142 -10.02 6.76 -27.51
C PRO A 142 -9.45 8.16 -27.82
N LYS A 143 -9.89 9.16 -27.05
CA LYS A 143 -9.27 10.50 -27.08
C LYS A 143 -7.88 10.48 -26.45
N VAL A 144 -7.73 9.71 -25.36
CA VAL A 144 -6.49 9.62 -24.58
C VAL A 144 -6.16 8.17 -24.23
N ALA A 145 -4.89 7.79 -24.39
CA ALA A 145 -4.28 6.60 -23.82
C ALA A 145 -3.27 7.03 -22.75
N MET A 146 -3.55 6.77 -21.50
CA MET A 146 -2.63 7.00 -20.38
C MET A 146 -1.74 5.77 -20.20
N LEU A 147 -0.43 5.97 -20.22
CA LEU A 147 0.58 4.90 -20.14
C LEU A 147 1.46 5.10 -18.91
N LEU A 148 1.50 4.09 -18.03
CA LEU A 148 2.43 3.97 -16.91
C LEU A 148 3.05 2.57 -16.94
N ILE A 149 4.28 2.45 -17.42
CA ILE A 149 4.98 1.18 -17.59
C ILE A 149 6.50 1.36 -17.45
N GLY A 150 7.20 0.34 -16.96
CA GLY A 150 8.65 0.29 -16.88
C GLY A 150 9.20 0.00 -15.48
N THR A 151 8.38 0.07 -14.43
CA THR A 151 8.82 -0.21 -13.06
C THR A 151 9.31 -1.66 -12.89
N ASN A 152 8.72 -2.62 -13.64
CA ASN A 152 9.16 -4.02 -13.64
C ASN A 152 10.40 -4.24 -14.52
N ASN A 153 10.63 -3.42 -15.53
CA ASN A 153 11.86 -3.43 -16.29
C ASN A 153 13.05 -3.07 -15.40
N THR A 154 12.96 -1.99 -14.64
CA THR A 154 14.02 -1.50 -13.74
C THR A 154 14.13 -2.31 -12.45
N GLY A 155 13.03 -2.91 -11.97
CA GLY A 155 12.91 -3.50 -10.63
C GLY A 155 13.56 -4.87 -10.49
N HIS A 156 13.45 -5.74 -11.48
CA HIS A 156 13.94 -7.11 -11.42
C HIS A 156 15.35 -7.27 -12.00
N GLU A 157 16.11 -6.17 -12.13
CA GLU A 157 17.44 -6.13 -12.77
C GLU A 157 17.44 -6.68 -14.21
N ARG A 158 16.26 -6.76 -14.82
CA ARG A 158 16.07 -7.31 -16.17
C ARG A 158 16.67 -6.42 -17.25
N HIS A 159 16.50 -5.09 -17.07
CA HIS A 159 16.85 -4.11 -18.09
C HIS A 159 17.61 -2.93 -17.48
N SER A 160 18.52 -2.37 -18.26
CA SER A 160 19.12 -1.07 -17.97
C SER A 160 18.10 0.06 -18.10
N ALA A 161 18.44 1.25 -17.64
CA ALA A 161 17.62 2.44 -17.89
C ALA A 161 17.44 2.71 -19.39
N ALA A 162 18.51 2.54 -20.18
CA ALA A 162 18.47 2.72 -21.64
C ALA A 162 17.54 1.70 -22.31
N ASP A 163 17.61 0.41 -21.93
CA ASP A 163 16.71 -0.62 -22.46
C ASP A 163 15.26 -0.36 -22.11
N THR A 164 15.01 0.11 -20.86
CA THR A 164 13.67 0.47 -20.41
C THR A 164 13.09 1.64 -21.23
N VAL A 165 13.91 2.65 -21.52
CA VAL A 165 13.49 3.77 -22.39
C VAL A 165 13.16 3.27 -23.79
N LEU A 166 13.99 2.40 -24.38
CA LEU A 166 13.71 1.80 -25.70
C LEU A 166 12.40 1.01 -25.67
N GLY A 167 12.13 0.26 -24.60
CA GLY A 167 10.86 -0.46 -24.44
C GLY A 167 9.65 0.46 -24.36
N ILE A 168 9.74 1.55 -23.59
CA ILE A 168 8.68 2.56 -23.51
C ILE A 168 8.47 3.24 -24.85
N ASP A 169 9.53 3.59 -25.57
CA ASP A 169 9.46 4.17 -26.91
C ASP A 169 8.75 3.24 -27.90
N ALA A 170 9.05 1.94 -27.85
CA ALA A 170 8.40 0.95 -28.71
C ALA A 170 6.90 0.84 -28.40
N VAL A 171 6.51 0.89 -27.10
CA VAL A 171 5.09 0.92 -26.70
C VAL A 171 4.42 2.19 -27.23
N VAL A 172 5.02 3.36 -27.03
CA VAL A 172 4.50 4.64 -27.55
C VAL A 172 4.33 4.60 -29.06
N ALA A 173 5.35 4.15 -29.80
CA ALA A 173 5.29 4.04 -31.27
C ALA A 173 4.17 3.07 -31.71
N THR A 174 3.99 1.95 -31.01
CA THR A 174 2.91 1.00 -31.30
C THR A 174 1.53 1.63 -31.07
N LEU A 175 1.37 2.40 -29.99
CA LEU A 175 0.13 3.14 -29.71
C LEU A 175 -0.12 4.21 -30.78
N GLU A 176 0.90 4.96 -31.19
CA GLU A 176 0.78 5.95 -32.26
C GLU A 176 0.36 5.34 -33.61
N GLN A 177 0.87 4.15 -33.89
CA GLN A 177 0.51 3.41 -35.11
C GLN A 177 -0.92 2.87 -35.06
N ARG A 178 -1.31 2.23 -33.94
CA ARG A 178 -2.61 1.57 -33.83
C ARG A 178 -3.76 2.53 -33.51
N LEU A 179 -3.45 3.62 -32.83
CA LEU A 179 -4.39 4.65 -32.38
C LEU A 179 -3.99 6.04 -32.93
N PRO A 180 -4.02 6.26 -34.26
CA PRO A 180 -3.41 7.44 -34.88
C PRO A 180 -4.06 8.78 -34.52
N LYS A 181 -5.27 8.78 -33.95
CA LYS A 181 -5.99 9.98 -33.51
C LYS A 181 -5.91 10.22 -32.00
N THR A 182 -5.34 9.29 -31.26
CA THR A 182 -5.29 9.31 -29.79
C THR A 182 -4.10 10.15 -29.30
N ARG A 183 -4.31 10.95 -28.26
CA ARG A 183 -3.24 11.61 -27.49
C ARG A 183 -2.70 10.62 -26.45
N ILE A 184 -1.39 10.55 -26.32
CA ILE A 184 -0.77 9.69 -25.29
C ILE A 184 -0.41 10.57 -24.08
N LEU A 185 -0.86 10.17 -22.89
CA LEU A 185 -0.40 10.73 -21.62
C LEU A 185 0.61 9.73 -21.04
N LEU A 186 1.89 10.01 -21.21
CA LEU A 186 2.99 9.19 -20.71
C LEU A 186 3.37 9.66 -19.30
N LEU A 187 3.21 8.80 -18.32
CA LEU A 187 3.62 9.08 -16.94
C LEU A 187 5.06 8.64 -16.69
N GLY A 188 5.79 9.43 -15.92
CA GLY A 188 7.09 9.05 -15.39
C GLY A 188 6.95 7.88 -14.39
N LEU A 189 8.00 7.06 -14.26
CA LEU A 189 8.06 5.99 -13.27
C LEU A 189 7.92 6.59 -11.86
N LEU A 190 7.07 5.98 -11.04
CA LEU A 190 6.86 6.45 -9.67
C LEU A 190 8.10 6.14 -8.81
N PRO A 191 8.43 7.00 -7.86
CA PRO A 191 9.47 6.70 -6.90
C PRO A 191 9.06 5.51 -6.02
N SER A 192 10.02 4.70 -5.63
CA SER A 192 9.80 3.54 -4.77
C SER A 192 10.98 3.32 -3.83
N ALA A 193 10.82 2.48 -2.81
CA ALA A 193 11.87 2.10 -1.87
C ALA A 193 12.52 0.74 -2.19
N GLY A 194 12.35 0.20 -3.42
CA GLY A 194 12.83 -1.12 -3.79
C GLY A 194 14.35 -1.31 -3.64
N SER A 195 15.15 -0.37 -4.13
CA SER A 195 16.59 -0.30 -3.90
C SER A 195 17.16 1.03 -4.38
N ALA A 196 18.35 1.40 -3.90
CA ALA A 196 19.06 2.57 -4.41
C ALA A 196 19.37 2.47 -5.92
N GLN A 197 19.68 1.25 -6.41
CA GLN A 197 19.94 1.01 -7.82
C GLN A 197 18.67 1.18 -8.66
N LYS A 198 17.54 0.63 -8.22
CA LYS A 198 16.26 0.84 -8.89
C LYS A 198 15.91 2.32 -8.94
N SER A 199 16.02 3.03 -7.81
CA SER A 199 15.73 4.47 -7.74
C SER A 199 16.61 5.29 -8.69
N ALA A 200 17.89 4.93 -8.85
CA ALA A 200 18.79 5.57 -9.80
C ALA A 200 18.37 5.32 -11.25
N ARG A 201 18.01 4.07 -11.61
CA ARG A 201 17.52 3.71 -12.95
C ARG A 201 16.20 4.42 -13.26
N ASP A 202 15.24 4.44 -12.32
CA ASP A 202 13.95 5.13 -12.51
C ASP A 202 14.17 6.63 -12.78
N ALA A 203 15.07 7.27 -12.02
CA ALA A 203 15.41 8.68 -12.23
C ALA A 203 16.10 8.92 -13.58
N GLU A 204 16.92 7.99 -14.05
CA GLU A 204 17.56 8.07 -15.38
C GLU A 204 16.52 7.90 -16.49
N VAL A 205 15.63 6.93 -16.38
CA VAL A 205 14.49 6.74 -17.31
C VAL A 205 13.66 8.01 -17.37
N ASN A 206 13.22 8.55 -16.23
CA ASN A 206 12.37 9.74 -16.20
C ASN A 206 13.06 10.96 -16.84
N ARG A 207 14.36 11.15 -16.60
CA ARG A 207 15.12 12.23 -17.29
C ARG A 207 15.16 12.04 -18.80
N ALA A 208 15.39 10.81 -19.28
CA ALA A 208 15.43 10.52 -20.71
C ALA A 208 14.05 10.74 -21.37
N LEU A 209 12.97 10.29 -20.71
CA LEU A 209 11.60 10.50 -21.19
C LEU A 209 11.21 11.98 -21.22
N ALA A 210 11.59 12.75 -20.19
CA ALA A 210 11.35 14.20 -20.16
C ALA A 210 12.02 14.93 -21.33
N VAL A 211 13.27 14.57 -21.65
CA VAL A 211 13.98 15.14 -22.83
C VAL A 211 13.32 14.72 -24.13
N ARG A 212 12.93 13.45 -24.25
CA ARG A 212 12.40 12.89 -25.50
C ARG A 212 10.98 13.35 -25.82
N TYR A 213 10.13 13.50 -24.80
CA TYR A 213 8.71 13.77 -24.97
C TYR A 213 8.26 15.15 -24.47
N GLY A 214 9.17 15.96 -23.90
CA GLY A 214 8.82 17.26 -23.30
C GLY A 214 8.09 18.21 -24.26
N ASP A 215 8.49 18.23 -25.54
CA ASP A 215 7.90 19.07 -26.59
C ASP A 215 7.15 18.25 -27.65
N ASN A 216 6.80 16.98 -27.37
CA ASN A 216 6.12 16.14 -28.35
C ASN A 216 4.64 16.55 -28.49
N PRO A 217 4.15 16.83 -29.73
CA PRO A 217 2.78 17.30 -29.90
C PRO A 217 1.71 16.24 -29.67
N ARG A 218 2.06 14.94 -29.74
CA ARG A 218 1.14 13.81 -29.56
C ARG A 218 1.25 13.14 -28.20
N VAL A 219 2.43 13.23 -27.57
CA VAL A 219 2.72 12.61 -26.27
C VAL A 219 2.91 13.69 -25.24
N ALA A 220 2.02 13.76 -24.26
CA ALA A 220 2.19 14.61 -23.09
C ALA A 220 2.93 13.82 -22.02
N TYR A 221 4.19 14.15 -21.76
CA TYR A 221 4.94 13.58 -20.65
C TYR A 221 4.58 14.29 -19.33
N LEU A 222 4.35 13.49 -18.27
CA LEU A 222 4.02 14.01 -16.96
C LEU A 222 4.73 13.18 -15.87
N ASP A 223 5.66 13.80 -15.16
CA ASP A 223 6.27 13.23 -13.94
C ASP A 223 5.52 13.72 -12.72
N ILE A 224 4.89 12.79 -12.01
CA ILE A 224 4.13 13.04 -10.78
C ILE A 224 4.88 12.57 -9.52
N GLY A 225 6.14 12.19 -9.63
CA GLY A 225 6.93 11.64 -8.52
C GLY A 225 7.00 12.55 -7.29
N ALA A 226 6.83 13.87 -7.48
CA ALA A 226 6.87 14.84 -6.39
C ALA A 226 5.74 14.64 -5.35
N VAL A 227 4.55 14.16 -5.75
CA VAL A 227 3.41 13.96 -4.83
C VAL A 227 3.62 12.81 -3.86
N PHE A 228 4.60 11.95 -4.13
CA PHE A 228 5.01 10.84 -3.28
C PHE A 228 6.19 11.19 -2.35
N ARG A 229 6.54 12.46 -2.24
CA ARG A 229 7.65 12.92 -1.40
C ARG A 229 7.18 13.87 -0.31
N LYS A 230 7.79 13.71 0.86
CA LYS A 230 7.64 14.61 2.01
C LYS A 230 9.03 14.98 2.49
N ASP A 231 9.31 16.27 2.63
CA ASP A 231 10.60 16.79 3.06
C ASP A 231 11.80 16.26 2.23
N GLY A 232 11.57 16.05 0.91
CA GLY A 232 12.56 15.53 -0.03
C GLY A 232 12.74 14.01 -0.05
N ALA A 233 12.25 13.29 0.95
CA ALA A 233 12.27 11.83 1.04
C ALA A 233 10.98 11.20 0.48
N LEU A 234 11.03 9.89 0.20
CA LEU A 234 9.83 9.12 -0.16
C LEU A 234 8.87 9.08 1.05
N ASP A 235 7.62 9.46 0.84
CA ASP A 235 6.56 9.28 1.82
C ASP A 235 6.04 7.83 1.76
N GLN A 236 6.68 6.95 2.51
CA GLN A 236 6.32 5.52 2.54
C GLN A 236 4.91 5.28 3.05
N SER A 237 4.31 6.23 3.77
CA SER A 237 2.94 6.13 4.26
C SER A 237 1.87 6.10 3.15
N LEU A 238 2.26 6.40 1.91
CA LEU A 238 1.39 6.34 0.73
C LEU A 238 1.47 5.01 -0.02
N PHE A 239 2.26 4.07 0.51
CA PHE A 239 2.50 2.78 -0.12
C PHE A 239 2.15 1.67 0.86
N TYR A 240 1.51 0.63 0.34
CA TYR A 240 1.24 -0.59 1.08
C TYR A 240 1.17 -1.77 0.11
N ASP A 241 1.86 -2.85 0.44
CA ASP A 241 1.75 -4.10 -0.31
C ASP A 241 1.72 -5.29 0.64
N PRO A 242 0.52 -5.82 0.93
CA PRO A 242 0.35 -6.95 1.85
C PRO A 242 0.93 -8.26 1.31
N ARG A 243 1.31 -8.31 0.04
CA ARG A 243 1.86 -9.51 -0.62
C ARG A 243 3.34 -9.70 -0.33
N LEU A 244 4.01 -8.66 0.16
CA LEU A 244 5.43 -8.70 0.45
C LEU A 244 5.65 -9.13 1.90
N HIS A 245 6.35 -10.25 2.11
CA HIS A 245 6.75 -10.75 3.42
C HIS A 245 8.29 -10.96 3.47
N PRO A 246 8.99 -10.32 4.39
CA PRO A 246 8.50 -9.18 5.17
C PRO A 246 7.91 -8.14 4.24
N PRO A 247 7.00 -7.28 4.70
CA PRO A 247 6.44 -6.25 3.83
C PRO A 247 7.60 -5.55 3.18
N GLY A 248 7.60 -5.63 1.86
CA GLY A 248 8.73 -5.16 1.09
C GLY A 248 8.76 -3.67 1.00
N ASP A 249 9.76 -3.22 0.33
CA ASP A 249 9.98 -1.83 0.03
C ASP A 249 8.75 -1.22 -0.65
N ALA A 250 8.38 -0.01 -0.27
CA ALA A 250 7.26 0.73 -0.82
C ALA A 250 7.35 0.79 -2.35
N LEU A 251 6.46 0.07 -3.04
CA LEU A 251 6.39 -0.01 -4.50
C LEU A 251 4.99 0.33 -5.02
N HIS A 252 3.95 -0.25 -4.41
CA HIS A 252 2.58 -0.04 -4.84
C HIS A 252 1.92 1.04 -3.99
N PRO A 253 1.45 2.14 -4.59
CA PRO A 253 0.67 3.12 -3.85
C PRO A 253 -0.59 2.49 -3.24
N ASP A 254 -0.87 2.82 -1.97
CA ASP A 254 -2.10 2.46 -1.29
C ASP A 254 -3.30 3.28 -1.81
N THR A 255 -4.47 3.13 -1.22
CA THR A 255 -5.68 3.88 -1.58
C THR A 255 -5.45 5.40 -1.60
N ARG A 256 -4.66 5.94 -0.66
CA ARG A 256 -4.33 7.38 -0.60
C ARG A 256 -3.29 7.75 -1.66
N GLY A 257 -2.27 6.90 -1.85
CA GLY A 257 -1.26 7.08 -2.87
C GLY A 257 -1.85 7.08 -4.28
N GLN A 258 -2.73 6.13 -4.60
CA GLN A 258 -3.45 6.08 -5.88
C GLN A 258 -4.35 7.30 -6.08
N ARG A 259 -4.99 7.77 -5.03
CA ARG A 259 -5.79 8.99 -5.07
C ARG A 259 -4.93 10.22 -5.36
N ARG A 260 -3.82 10.42 -4.63
CA ARG A 260 -2.87 11.52 -4.91
C ARG A 260 -2.31 11.47 -6.33
N MET A 261 -2.04 10.26 -6.82
CA MET A 261 -1.65 10.05 -8.22
C MET A 261 -2.73 10.56 -9.16
N ALA A 262 -3.98 10.14 -8.98
CA ALA A 262 -5.10 10.56 -9.84
C ALA A 262 -5.31 12.08 -9.79
N GLU A 263 -5.26 12.68 -8.60
CA GLU A 263 -5.35 14.13 -8.41
C GLU A 263 -4.26 14.91 -9.17
N ALA A 264 -3.03 14.41 -9.12
CA ALA A 264 -1.89 15.04 -9.80
C ALA A 264 -1.99 14.90 -11.34
N ILE A 265 -2.56 13.81 -11.82
CA ILE A 265 -2.79 13.55 -13.25
C ILE A 265 -3.97 14.38 -13.80
N GLU A 266 -4.98 14.61 -13.00
CA GLU A 266 -6.29 15.13 -13.41
C GLU A 266 -6.23 16.42 -14.23
N PRO A 267 -5.47 17.46 -13.86
CA PRO A 267 -5.42 18.71 -14.66
C PRO A 267 -4.94 18.47 -16.08
N THR A 268 -3.97 17.59 -16.29
CA THR A 268 -3.44 17.26 -17.61
C THR A 268 -4.40 16.35 -18.36
N LEU A 269 -4.96 15.33 -17.70
CA LEU A 269 -5.89 14.40 -18.32
C LEU A 269 -7.17 15.11 -18.79
N ALA A 270 -7.78 15.95 -17.94
CA ALA A 270 -8.99 16.71 -18.28
C ALA A 270 -8.75 17.63 -19.50
N ARG A 271 -7.61 18.34 -19.51
CA ARG A 271 -7.19 19.17 -20.64
C ARG A 271 -7.06 18.36 -21.94
N LEU A 272 -6.46 17.15 -21.88
CA LEU A 272 -6.31 16.27 -23.03
C LEU A 272 -7.65 15.72 -23.54
N LEU A 273 -8.58 15.44 -22.64
CA LEU A 273 -9.94 15.00 -22.97
C LEU A 273 -10.84 16.15 -23.46
N GLY A 274 -10.45 17.41 -23.21
CA GLY A 274 -11.23 18.59 -23.57
C GLY A 274 -12.42 18.84 -22.62
N GLU A 275 -12.25 18.55 -21.33
CA GLU A 275 -13.29 18.71 -20.30
C GLU A 275 -12.71 19.39 -19.03
N PRO A 276 -13.58 19.95 -18.15
CA PRO A 276 -13.12 20.49 -16.89
C PRO A 276 -12.62 19.37 -15.96
N PRO A 277 -11.66 19.68 -15.04
CA PRO A 277 -11.22 18.74 -14.02
C PRO A 277 -12.39 18.22 -13.17
N ARG A 278 -12.37 16.93 -12.86
CA ARG A 278 -13.47 16.25 -12.14
C ARG A 278 -13.65 16.74 -10.71
N VAL A 279 -12.53 16.95 -10.00
CA VAL A 279 -12.57 17.46 -8.62
C VAL A 279 -11.44 18.46 -8.45
N PRO A 280 -11.71 19.66 -7.89
CA PRO A 280 -10.64 20.59 -7.52
C PRO A 280 -9.71 19.94 -6.49
N LEU A 281 -8.41 20.01 -6.72
CA LEU A 281 -7.38 19.41 -5.84
C LEU A 281 -7.53 19.82 -4.36
N ALA A 282 -7.97 21.06 -4.11
CA ALA A 282 -8.19 21.61 -2.77
C ALA A 282 -9.42 21.03 -2.04
N ALA A 283 -10.32 20.33 -2.73
CA ALA A 283 -11.60 19.84 -2.17
C ALA A 283 -11.53 18.39 -1.67
N MET A 284 -10.42 17.68 -1.91
CA MET A 284 -10.31 16.29 -1.50
C MET A 284 -9.70 16.17 -0.11
N THR A 285 -10.54 15.84 0.87
CA THR A 285 -10.09 15.47 2.22
C THR A 285 -9.37 14.11 2.19
N GLU A 286 -8.23 14.01 2.86
CA GLU A 286 -7.59 12.72 3.07
C GLU A 286 -8.58 11.77 3.76
N VAL A 287 -8.69 10.56 3.25
CA VAL A 287 -9.52 9.53 3.90
C VAL A 287 -8.88 9.19 5.24
N ASN A 288 -9.67 9.25 6.30
CA ASN A 288 -9.22 8.79 7.60
C ASN A 288 -9.04 7.26 7.58
N PRO A 289 -7.80 6.74 7.61
CA PRO A 289 -7.56 5.31 7.49
C PRO A 289 -8.13 4.50 8.67
N ALA A 290 -8.37 5.12 9.81
CA ALA A 290 -8.98 4.46 10.97
C ALA A 290 -10.45 4.06 10.74
N LEU A 291 -11.10 4.59 9.70
CA LEU A 291 -12.50 4.30 9.33
C LEU A 291 -12.63 3.22 8.26
N VAL A 292 -11.55 2.81 7.62
CA VAL A 292 -11.58 1.94 6.45
C VAL A 292 -11.25 0.50 6.86
N PRO A 293 -12.21 -0.46 6.83
CA PRO A 293 -11.98 -1.82 7.32
C PRO A 293 -10.88 -2.57 6.59
N VAL A 294 -9.97 -3.18 7.35
CA VAL A 294 -8.85 -3.96 6.82
C VAL A 294 -8.68 -5.24 7.63
N PRO A 295 -8.31 -6.37 7.01
CA PRO A 295 -7.96 -7.56 7.78
C PRO A 295 -6.66 -7.31 8.55
N TRP A 296 -5.69 -8.06 8.38
CA TRP A 296 -4.41 -8.04 9.04
C TRP A 296 -3.47 -6.93 8.49
N LEU A 297 -2.80 -6.20 9.38
CA LEU A 297 -1.81 -5.17 9.03
C LEU A 297 -0.41 -5.51 9.54
N GLU A 298 -0.30 -5.96 10.79
CA GLU A 298 0.97 -6.12 11.45
C GLU A 298 1.21 -7.59 11.83
N GLN A 299 2.46 -8.05 11.67
CA GLN A 299 2.85 -9.37 12.11
C GLN A 299 2.92 -9.45 13.64
N ASP A 300 2.33 -10.49 14.22
CA ASP A 300 2.48 -10.86 15.63
C ASP A 300 3.10 -12.28 15.73
N SER A 301 3.24 -12.78 16.92
CA SER A 301 3.77 -14.12 17.24
C SER A 301 2.84 -15.29 16.88
N TYR A 302 1.70 -15.00 16.26
CA TYR A 302 0.69 -15.99 15.88
C TYR A 302 0.12 -15.67 14.48
N ASP A 303 -0.56 -16.64 13.88
CA ASP A 303 -1.31 -16.44 12.64
C ASP A 303 -2.64 -15.71 12.94
N TRP A 304 -2.76 -14.49 12.43
CA TRP A 304 -3.92 -13.63 12.64
C TRP A 304 -5.20 -14.23 12.07
N TYR A 305 -5.14 -14.86 10.88
CA TYR A 305 -6.29 -15.51 10.26
C TYR A 305 -6.72 -16.77 11.00
N ALA A 306 -5.77 -17.57 11.48
CA ALA A 306 -6.08 -18.73 12.31
C ALA A 306 -6.81 -18.31 13.60
N ARG A 307 -6.39 -17.19 14.23
CA ARG A 307 -7.11 -16.63 15.37
C ARG A 307 -8.50 -16.13 14.99
N HIS A 308 -8.67 -15.48 13.84
CA HIS A 308 -9.97 -15.05 13.35
C HIS A 308 -10.93 -16.25 13.18
N HIS A 309 -10.47 -17.32 12.57
CA HIS A 309 -11.25 -18.56 12.45
C HIS A 309 -11.60 -19.16 13.80
N ALA A 310 -10.65 -19.21 14.74
CA ALA A 310 -10.92 -19.69 16.11
C ALA A 310 -11.92 -18.79 16.85
N ALA A 311 -11.91 -17.47 16.62
CA ALA A 311 -12.87 -16.53 17.15
C ALA A 311 -14.29 -16.79 16.60
N LEU A 312 -14.43 -17.03 15.30
CA LEU A 312 -15.70 -17.40 14.67
C LEU A 312 -16.24 -18.72 15.20
N GLU A 313 -15.40 -19.73 15.41
CA GLU A 313 -15.80 -21.00 15.99
C GLU A 313 -16.24 -20.85 17.45
N ALA A 314 -15.44 -20.11 18.25
CA ALA A 314 -15.79 -19.84 19.65
C ALA A 314 -17.10 -19.05 19.79
N ALA A 315 -17.35 -18.10 18.90
CA ALA A 315 -18.59 -17.33 18.84
C ALA A 315 -19.82 -18.23 18.62
N ARG A 316 -19.72 -19.23 17.74
CA ARG A 316 -20.81 -20.18 17.47
C ARG A 316 -21.11 -21.10 18.64
N GLY A 317 -20.08 -21.48 19.41
CA GLY A 317 -20.21 -22.46 20.49
C GLY A 317 -20.50 -21.87 21.86
N LEU A 318 -20.02 -20.67 22.17
CA LEU A 318 -19.93 -20.17 23.56
C LEU A 318 -21.21 -19.49 24.08
N ARG A 319 -21.99 -18.83 23.22
CA ARG A 319 -23.10 -17.93 23.64
C ARG A 319 -22.65 -17.00 24.79
N PRO A 320 -21.77 -16.05 24.54
CA PRO A 320 -21.12 -15.27 25.59
C PRO A 320 -22.07 -14.33 26.31
N ASP A 321 -21.82 -14.16 27.63
CA ASP A 321 -22.45 -13.11 28.43
C ASP A 321 -21.72 -11.77 28.28
N VAL A 322 -20.41 -11.85 28.00
CA VAL A 322 -19.51 -10.70 27.76
C VAL A 322 -18.69 -10.94 26.49
N VAL A 323 -18.59 -9.94 25.66
CA VAL A 323 -17.63 -9.89 24.55
C VAL A 323 -16.59 -8.82 24.85
N MET A 324 -15.31 -9.18 24.74
CA MET A 324 -14.17 -8.27 24.87
C MET A 324 -13.62 -7.99 23.47
N LEU A 325 -13.71 -6.75 22.98
CA LEU A 325 -13.18 -6.31 21.69
C LEU A 325 -11.93 -5.46 21.90
N GLY A 326 -10.86 -5.73 21.16
CA GLY A 326 -9.68 -4.90 21.27
C GLY A 326 -8.45 -5.42 20.55
N ASP A 327 -7.31 -4.87 20.97
CA ASP A 327 -5.98 -5.18 20.48
C ASP A 327 -5.23 -6.20 21.37
N SER A 328 -3.89 -6.17 21.36
CA SER A 328 -3.04 -7.04 22.18
C SER A 328 -3.32 -6.92 23.69
N ILE A 329 -3.69 -5.74 24.16
CA ILE A 329 -3.98 -5.52 25.58
C ILE A 329 -5.19 -6.35 25.99
N THR A 330 -6.21 -6.45 25.15
CA THR A 330 -7.37 -7.34 25.35
C THR A 330 -6.99 -8.80 25.11
N HIS A 331 -6.25 -9.09 24.03
CA HIS A 331 -5.85 -10.43 23.62
C HIS A 331 -5.12 -11.18 24.74
N PHE A 332 -4.12 -10.54 25.34
CA PHE A 332 -3.24 -11.17 26.32
C PHE A 332 -3.79 -11.22 27.74
N TRP A 333 -5.01 -10.76 27.99
CA TRP A 333 -5.59 -10.85 29.30
C TRP A 333 -5.94 -12.31 29.68
N GLY A 334 -6.65 -13.02 28.80
CA GLY A 334 -7.07 -14.41 29.03
C GLY A 334 -8.35 -14.76 28.28
N GLY A 335 -8.91 -15.93 28.56
CA GLY A 335 -10.18 -16.39 27.99
C GLY A 335 -10.10 -16.97 26.57
N PRO A 336 -11.21 -17.57 26.09
CA PRO A 336 -11.30 -18.16 24.77
C PRO A 336 -11.56 -17.12 23.67
N PRO A 337 -11.04 -17.35 22.44
CA PRO A 337 -10.03 -18.37 22.10
C PRO A 337 -8.69 -18.05 22.76
N GLN A 338 -8.00 -19.09 23.24
CA GLN A 338 -6.77 -18.93 24.01
C GLN A 338 -5.70 -18.18 23.22
N ALA A 339 -5.05 -17.22 23.90
CA ALA A 339 -3.90 -16.53 23.36
C ALA A 339 -2.63 -17.38 23.52
N THR A 340 -1.65 -17.17 22.65
CA THR A 340 -0.30 -17.77 22.77
C THR A 340 0.45 -17.26 24.01
N ARG A 341 0.07 -16.09 24.51
CA ARG A 341 0.58 -15.44 25.73
C ARG A 341 -0.59 -14.98 26.58
N VAL A 342 -0.55 -15.28 27.87
CA VAL A 342 -1.54 -14.82 28.86
C VAL A 342 -0.83 -14.08 29.99
N GLY A 343 -1.17 -12.80 30.18
CA GLY A 343 -0.57 -11.91 31.17
C GLY A 343 -1.39 -11.69 32.43
N GLY A 344 -2.67 -12.11 32.43
CA GLY A 344 -3.60 -11.81 33.53
C GLY A 344 -4.58 -12.91 33.84
N ALA A 345 -4.12 -14.17 33.91
CA ALA A 345 -5.00 -15.33 34.12
C ALA A 345 -5.79 -15.28 35.42
N GLN A 346 -5.14 -14.89 36.51
CA GLN A 346 -5.82 -14.80 37.81
C GLN A 346 -6.77 -13.58 37.87
N ALA A 347 -6.36 -12.45 37.29
CA ALA A 347 -7.20 -11.27 37.17
C ALA A 347 -8.44 -11.57 36.32
N TRP A 348 -8.28 -12.33 35.24
CA TRP A 348 -9.39 -12.80 34.42
C TRP A 348 -10.38 -13.63 35.23
N GLN A 349 -9.89 -14.66 35.94
CA GLN A 349 -10.72 -15.51 36.76
C GLN A 349 -11.44 -14.73 37.86
N ARG A 350 -10.74 -13.79 38.51
CA ARG A 350 -11.34 -12.94 39.56
C ARG A 350 -12.40 -11.97 39.01
N THR A 351 -12.23 -11.52 37.76
CA THR A 351 -13.14 -10.56 37.14
C THR A 351 -14.40 -11.23 36.63
N PHE A 352 -14.24 -12.34 35.94
CA PHE A 352 -15.33 -12.94 35.17
C PHE A 352 -15.90 -14.21 35.82
N GLY A 353 -15.12 -14.90 36.66
CA GLY A 353 -15.59 -16.10 37.38
C GLY A 353 -16.18 -17.14 36.46
N ALA A 354 -17.47 -17.42 36.65
CA ALA A 354 -18.24 -18.37 35.84
C ALA A 354 -18.90 -17.75 34.59
N ALA A 355 -18.77 -16.43 34.37
CA ALA A 355 -19.34 -15.79 33.20
C ALA A 355 -18.68 -16.31 31.91
N ARG A 356 -19.48 -16.49 30.87
CA ARG A 356 -18.99 -16.89 29.53
C ARG A 356 -18.49 -15.65 28.80
N VAL A 357 -17.18 -15.56 28.65
CA VAL A 357 -16.54 -14.41 28.01
C VAL A 357 -15.88 -14.82 26.69
N LEU A 358 -16.19 -14.15 25.62
CA LEU A 358 -15.51 -14.29 24.35
C LEU A 358 -14.47 -13.17 24.20
N ASN A 359 -13.20 -13.55 24.08
CA ASN A 359 -12.11 -12.61 23.91
C ASN A 359 -11.77 -12.40 22.41
N LEU A 360 -12.27 -11.31 21.85
CA LEU A 360 -12.00 -10.83 20.50
C LEU A 360 -10.91 -9.74 20.48
N GLY A 361 -9.90 -9.86 21.34
CA GLY A 361 -8.66 -9.10 21.27
C GLY A 361 -7.70 -9.73 20.27
N PHE A 362 -7.01 -8.90 19.47
CA PHE A 362 -6.00 -9.34 18.50
C PHE A 362 -4.76 -8.46 18.61
N GLY A 363 -3.59 -9.07 18.66
CA GLY A 363 -2.32 -8.36 18.70
C GLY A 363 -2.19 -7.41 17.48
N TRP A 364 -1.70 -6.23 17.77
CA TRP A 364 -1.50 -5.14 16.80
C TRP A 364 -2.77 -4.56 16.15
N ASP A 365 -3.97 -5.09 16.42
CA ASP A 365 -5.18 -4.55 15.81
C ASP A 365 -5.33 -3.05 16.06
N ARG A 366 -5.78 -2.38 15.02
CA ARG A 366 -6.24 -1.00 14.98
C ARG A 366 -7.76 -0.99 14.83
N THR A 367 -8.39 0.16 14.89
CA THR A 367 -9.84 0.31 14.70
C THR A 367 -10.33 -0.30 13.39
N GLN A 368 -9.58 -0.11 12.30
CA GLN A 368 -9.91 -0.67 10.98
C GLN A 368 -9.91 -2.20 10.95
N ASN A 369 -9.03 -2.86 11.72
CA ASN A 369 -9.01 -4.32 11.82
C ASN A 369 -10.25 -4.82 12.57
N VAL A 370 -10.62 -4.17 13.67
CA VAL A 370 -11.84 -4.48 14.42
C VAL A 370 -13.08 -4.29 13.54
N LEU A 371 -13.17 -3.20 12.77
CA LEU A 371 -14.26 -2.96 11.83
C LEU A 371 -14.37 -4.09 10.79
N TRP A 372 -13.23 -4.53 10.24
CA TRP A 372 -13.21 -5.64 9.29
C TRP A 372 -13.73 -6.93 9.93
N ARG A 373 -13.22 -7.31 11.11
CA ARG A 373 -13.60 -8.54 11.81
C ARG A 373 -15.09 -8.55 12.18
N LEU A 374 -15.63 -7.43 12.64
CA LEU A 374 -17.06 -7.28 12.90
C LEU A 374 -17.88 -7.53 11.62
N ARG A 375 -17.43 -6.98 10.48
CA ARG A 375 -18.11 -7.18 9.18
C ARG A 375 -17.96 -8.60 8.62
N GLN A 376 -16.92 -9.34 9.06
CA GLN A 376 -16.73 -10.75 8.73
C GLN A 376 -17.45 -11.71 9.69
N GLY A 377 -18.33 -11.20 10.55
CA GLY A 377 -19.28 -12.03 11.28
C GLY A 377 -18.84 -12.49 12.67
N GLU A 378 -17.76 -11.95 13.25
CA GLU A 378 -17.29 -12.38 14.59
C GLU A 378 -18.31 -12.24 15.71
N VAL A 379 -19.31 -11.38 15.54
CA VAL A 379 -20.37 -11.17 16.55
C VAL A 379 -21.76 -11.52 16.02
N ASP A 380 -21.89 -12.08 14.82
CA ASP A 380 -23.17 -12.37 14.20
C ASP A 380 -23.93 -13.45 14.98
N GLY A 381 -25.21 -13.19 15.24
CA GLY A 381 -26.08 -14.10 16.00
C GLY A 381 -25.82 -14.12 17.51
N LEU A 382 -24.85 -13.33 18.01
CA LEU A 382 -24.62 -13.19 19.45
C LEU A 382 -25.62 -12.22 20.11
N ALA A 383 -25.79 -12.39 21.40
CA ALA A 383 -26.59 -11.50 22.23
C ALA A 383 -25.97 -11.34 23.63
N PRO A 384 -24.71 -10.88 23.72
CA PRO A 384 -24.06 -10.71 25.01
C PRO A 384 -24.76 -9.60 25.81
N ARG A 385 -24.72 -9.73 27.14
CA ARG A 385 -25.17 -8.64 28.01
C ARG A 385 -24.26 -7.41 27.91
N TRP A 386 -22.94 -7.65 27.78
CA TRP A 386 -21.93 -6.61 27.76
C TRP A 386 -20.97 -6.76 26.57
N VAL A 387 -20.60 -5.64 25.98
CA VAL A 387 -19.46 -5.54 25.07
C VAL A 387 -18.48 -4.53 25.63
N VAL A 388 -17.27 -4.97 25.94
CA VAL A 388 -16.18 -4.11 26.42
C VAL A 388 -15.22 -3.84 25.27
N ILE A 389 -15.00 -2.58 24.96
CA ILE A 389 -14.17 -2.14 23.82
C ILE A 389 -12.92 -1.43 24.37
N ASN A 390 -11.73 -1.97 24.06
CA ASN A 390 -10.44 -1.32 24.32
C ASN A 390 -9.61 -1.36 23.03
N ILE A 391 -9.60 -0.29 22.28
CA ILE A 391 -8.94 -0.20 20.97
C ILE A 391 -8.48 1.23 20.68
N GLY A 392 -7.46 1.38 19.87
CA GLY A 392 -7.00 2.68 19.36
C GLY A 392 -5.55 3.01 19.70
N THR A 393 -4.91 2.26 20.60
CA THR A 393 -3.51 2.51 20.96
C THR A 393 -2.58 2.31 19.75
N ASN A 394 -2.83 1.29 18.94
CA ASN A 394 -2.04 1.02 17.74
C ASN A 394 -2.33 2.00 16.59
N ASN A 395 -3.50 2.63 16.55
CA ASN A 395 -3.76 3.72 15.62
C ASN A 395 -2.81 4.90 15.84
N LEU A 396 -2.45 5.20 17.09
CA LEU A 396 -1.53 6.28 17.45
C LEU A 396 -0.05 5.93 17.26
N THR A 397 0.26 4.67 16.90
CA THR A 397 1.62 4.18 16.67
C THR A 397 1.88 4.06 15.18
N GLY A 398 2.92 4.74 14.64
CA GLY A 398 3.38 4.53 13.27
C GLY A 398 4.17 3.24 13.17
N THR A 399 3.99 2.53 12.05
CA THR A 399 4.73 1.33 11.67
C THR A 399 5.10 1.42 10.18
N ASP A 400 5.84 0.46 9.67
CA ASP A 400 6.17 0.40 8.25
C ASP A 400 4.94 0.15 7.37
N HIS A 401 3.87 -0.44 7.95
CA HIS A 401 2.65 -0.81 7.23
C HIS A 401 1.52 0.22 7.34
N ALA A 402 1.55 1.07 8.37
CA ALA A 402 0.52 2.08 8.57
C ALA A 402 1.06 3.29 9.33
N ARG A 403 0.79 4.49 8.82
CA ARG A 403 1.12 5.71 9.54
C ARG A 403 0.39 5.79 10.88
N ALA A 404 0.94 6.56 11.81
CA ALA A 404 0.19 6.96 13.00
C ALA A 404 -1.01 7.81 12.58
N SER A 405 -2.17 7.48 13.15
CA SER A 405 -3.35 8.34 13.08
C SER A 405 -3.18 9.57 13.97
N THR A 406 -3.77 10.68 13.56
CA THR A 406 -3.96 11.81 14.47
C THR A 406 -4.92 11.42 15.60
N PRO A 407 -4.91 12.11 16.75
CA PRO A 407 -5.89 11.86 17.81
C PRO A 407 -7.34 11.93 17.36
N GLN A 408 -7.66 12.84 16.43
CA GLN A 408 -9.01 12.93 15.85
C GLN A 408 -9.35 11.71 15.00
N GLU A 409 -8.45 11.29 14.11
CA GLU A 409 -8.65 10.09 13.28
C GLU A 409 -8.83 8.83 14.14
N ALA A 410 -8.02 8.66 15.18
CA ALA A 410 -8.14 7.53 16.10
C ALA A 410 -9.48 7.56 16.85
N ALA A 411 -9.90 8.72 17.34
CA ALA A 411 -11.20 8.89 18.01
C ALA A 411 -12.38 8.58 17.07
N ASP A 412 -12.31 9.01 15.81
CA ASP A 412 -13.33 8.70 14.79
C ASP A 412 -13.37 7.20 14.48
N GLY A 413 -12.21 6.55 14.38
CA GLY A 413 -12.11 5.10 14.21
C GLY A 413 -12.75 4.32 15.37
N VAL A 414 -12.45 4.71 16.62
CA VAL A 414 -13.09 4.11 17.82
C VAL A 414 -14.60 4.33 17.79
N ALA A 415 -15.05 5.51 17.40
CA ALA A 415 -16.48 5.81 17.30
C ALA A 415 -17.18 4.97 16.22
N ALA A 416 -16.50 4.71 15.10
CA ALA A 416 -17.02 3.80 14.06
C ALA A 416 -17.14 2.36 14.58
N VAL A 417 -16.20 1.86 15.38
CA VAL A 417 -16.30 0.55 16.04
C VAL A 417 -17.50 0.51 16.98
N VAL A 418 -17.73 1.55 17.78
CA VAL A 418 -18.90 1.63 18.67
C VAL A 418 -20.20 1.61 17.85
N ALA A 419 -20.26 2.34 16.74
CA ALA A 419 -21.42 2.37 15.84
C ALA A 419 -21.70 0.98 15.23
N GLU A 420 -20.68 0.30 14.75
CA GLU A 420 -20.77 -1.06 14.17
C GLU A 420 -21.27 -2.06 15.24
N VAL A 421 -20.76 -1.99 16.46
CA VAL A 421 -21.22 -2.83 17.59
C VAL A 421 -22.68 -2.54 17.92
N ARG A 422 -23.11 -1.28 17.97
CA ARG A 422 -24.51 -0.92 18.20
C ARG A 422 -25.44 -1.50 17.14
N GLN A 423 -25.04 -1.44 15.91
CA GLN A 423 -25.83 -1.97 14.79
C GLN A 423 -25.98 -3.50 14.87
N ARG A 424 -24.90 -4.22 15.18
CA ARG A 424 -24.89 -5.68 15.19
C ARG A 424 -25.43 -6.28 16.50
N LEU A 425 -25.21 -5.60 17.62
CA LEU A 425 -25.58 -6.04 18.96
C LEU A 425 -26.47 -5.01 19.67
N PRO A 426 -27.67 -4.69 19.14
CA PRO A 426 -28.49 -3.56 19.60
C PRO A 426 -29.03 -3.70 21.02
N ARG A 427 -28.98 -4.90 21.62
CA ARG A 427 -29.45 -5.16 22.98
C ARG A 427 -28.31 -5.19 24.02
N SER A 428 -27.07 -5.12 23.58
CA SER A 428 -25.90 -5.18 24.47
C SER A 428 -25.58 -3.82 25.07
N LYS A 429 -25.16 -3.81 26.32
CA LYS A 429 -24.58 -2.63 26.96
C LYS A 429 -23.12 -2.51 26.54
N ILE A 430 -22.70 -1.33 26.12
CA ILE A 430 -21.33 -1.08 25.67
C ILE A 430 -20.55 -0.39 26.79
N VAL A 431 -19.38 -0.92 27.12
CA VAL A 431 -18.35 -0.25 27.92
C VAL A 431 -17.23 0.14 26.97
N LEU A 432 -17.04 1.44 26.78
CA LEU A 432 -15.93 1.97 26.01
C LEU A 432 -14.81 2.39 26.96
N MET A 433 -13.68 1.70 26.88
CA MET A 433 -12.50 1.99 27.69
C MET A 433 -11.73 3.18 27.14
N GLY A 434 -11.17 4.01 28.02
CA GLY A 434 -10.11 4.93 27.65
C GLY A 434 -8.85 4.15 27.22
N ILE A 435 -8.13 4.66 26.24
CA ILE A 435 -6.84 4.13 25.83
C ILE A 435 -5.86 4.26 27.01
N LEU A 436 -5.23 3.15 27.39
CA LEU A 436 -4.30 3.11 28.52
C LEU A 436 -3.03 3.93 28.23
N PRO A 437 -2.40 4.52 29.26
CA PRO A 437 -1.16 5.27 29.08
C PRO A 437 -0.02 4.35 28.63
N ARG A 438 0.84 4.84 27.73
CA ARG A 438 2.03 4.13 27.22
C ARG A 438 3.30 4.94 27.45
N GLY A 439 4.41 4.21 27.62
CA GLY A 439 5.72 4.80 27.93
C GLY A 439 5.88 5.06 29.44
N PHE A 440 7.08 4.78 29.96
CA PHE A 440 7.37 4.87 31.40
C PHE A 440 7.42 6.32 31.91
N ALA A 441 8.01 7.23 31.13
CA ALA A 441 8.13 8.63 31.50
C ALA A 441 6.79 9.38 31.35
N ALA A 442 6.57 10.40 32.16
CA ALA A 442 5.35 11.19 32.13
C ALA A 442 5.17 11.97 30.81
N ASP A 443 6.28 12.31 30.17
CA ASP A 443 6.38 13.00 28.88
C ASP A 443 6.67 12.09 27.69
N ALA A 444 6.48 10.77 27.85
CA ALA A 444 6.69 9.82 26.76
C ALA A 444 5.84 10.18 25.51
N PRO A 445 6.35 9.99 24.29
CA PRO A 445 5.76 10.54 23.04
C PRO A 445 4.28 10.25 22.84
N LEU A 446 3.80 9.09 23.25
CA LEU A 446 2.39 8.69 23.09
C LEU A 446 1.46 9.26 24.19
N ARG A 447 1.97 9.85 25.27
CA ARG A 447 1.13 10.36 26.37
C ARG A 447 0.18 11.47 25.92
N ALA A 448 0.70 12.46 25.22
CA ALA A 448 -0.12 13.58 24.74
C ALA A 448 -1.16 13.16 23.68
N PRO A 449 -0.82 12.37 22.65
CA PRO A 449 -1.80 11.82 21.71
C PRO A 449 -2.88 10.97 22.37
N ILE A 450 -2.53 10.07 23.30
CA ILE A 450 -3.48 9.24 24.06
C ILE A 450 -4.43 10.13 24.86
N ALA A 451 -3.90 11.08 25.64
CA ALA A 451 -4.73 11.97 26.44
C ALA A 451 -5.67 12.82 25.58
N GLN A 452 -5.23 13.28 24.40
CA GLN A 452 -6.06 14.02 23.47
C GLN A 452 -7.18 13.13 22.90
N THR A 453 -6.85 11.91 22.45
CA THR A 453 -7.84 10.93 21.96
C THR A 453 -8.88 10.62 23.01
N ASN A 454 -8.47 10.35 24.27
CA ASN A 454 -9.39 10.08 25.38
C ASN A 454 -10.30 11.28 25.67
N ARG A 455 -9.80 12.52 25.61
CA ARG A 455 -10.66 13.72 25.75
C ARG A 455 -11.73 13.78 24.64
N LEU A 456 -11.38 13.49 23.40
CA LEU A 456 -12.34 13.46 22.27
C LEU A 456 -13.39 12.37 22.46
N LEU A 457 -12.99 11.19 22.91
CA LEU A 457 -13.90 10.08 23.22
C LEU A 457 -14.80 10.39 24.41
N ALA A 458 -14.25 10.97 25.48
CA ALA A 458 -15.04 11.40 26.65
C ALA A 458 -16.08 12.48 26.27
N ALA A 459 -15.72 13.45 25.43
CA ALA A 459 -16.65 14.46 24.93
C ALA A 459 -17.78 13.83 24.10
N ARG A 460 -17.48 12.79 23.33
CA ARG A 460 -18.46 12.12 22.46
C ARG A 460 -19.37 11.13 23.19
N PHE A 461 -18.82 10.39 24.14
CA PHE A 461 -19.50 9.25 24.78
C PHE A 461 -19.75 9.42 26.29
N GLY A 462 -19.20 10.44 26.93
CA GLY A 462 -19.31 10.64 28.38
C GLY A 462 -20.75 10.84 28.89
N HIS A 463 -21.64 11.30 28.00
CA HIS A 463 -23.08 11.50 28.30
C HIS A 463 -23.99 10.62 27.44
N ASP A 464 -23.43 9.67 26.67
CA ASP A 464 -24.23 8.78 25.83
C ASP A 464 -24.89 7.68 26.71
N PRO A 465 -26.22 7.62 26.81
CA PRO A 465 -26.90 6.66 27.68
C PRO A 465 -26.70 5.20 27.27
N ALA A 466 -26.31 4.95 26.01
CA ALA A 466 -26.07 3.61 25.48
C ALA A 466 -24.61 3.15 25.58
N VAL A 467 -23.70 4.04 26.01
CA VAL A 467 -22.26 3.73 26.16
C VAL A 467 -21.78 4.17 27.53
N ARG A 468 -21.25 3.22 28.28
CA ARG A 468 -20.54 3.52 29.53
C ARG A 468 -19.09 3.86 29.21
N TRP A 469 -18.75 5.15 29.22
CA TRP A 469 -17.35 5.60 29.15
C TRP A 469 -16.62 5.24 30.44
N LEU A 470 -15.46 4.57 30.34
CA LEU A 470 -14.67 4.13 31.48
C LEU A 470 -13.17 4.39 31.21
N ASP A 471 -12.65 5.50 31.73
CA ASP A 471 -11.21 5.81 31.68
C ASP A 471 -10.56 5.43 33.01
N ILE A 472 -9.69 4.44 32.97
CA ILE A 472 -8.92 3.96 34.11
C ILE A 472 -7.45 4.33 34.05
N GLY A 473 -7.05 5.15 33.07
CA GLY A 473 -5.65 5.50 32.81
C GLY A 473 -4.93 6.05 34.05
N ALA A 474 -5.62 6.88 34.83
CA ALA A 474 -5.05 7.45 36.05
C ALA A 474 -4.69 6.39 37.11
N ARG A 475 -5.38 5.24 37.14
CA ARG A 475 -5.10 4.13 38.10
C ARG A 475 -3.78 3.42 37.81
N PHE A 476 -3.19 3.65 36.61
CA PHE A 476 -1.91 3.09 36.17
C PHE A 476 -0.73 4.02 36.46
N LEU A 477 -0.97 5.27 36.85
CA LEU A 477 0.05 6.28 36.99
C LEU A 477 0.37 6.61 38.45
N GLN A 478 1.64 6.89 38.70
CA GLN A 478 2.10 7.50 39.94
C GLN A 478 1.71 8.98 40.00
N PRO A 479 1.75 9.62 41.19
CA PRO A 479 1.45 11.06 41.31
C PRO A 479 2.30 11.98 40.45
N ASP A 480 3.53 11.55 40.09
CA ASP A 480 4.43 12.26 39.19
C ASP A 480 4.18 11.96 37.69
N GLY A 481 3.14 11.21 37.37
CA GLY A 481 2.74 10.83 36.03
C GLY A 481 3.53 9.67 35.43
N ARG A 482 4.52 9.10 36.13
CA ARG A 482 5.24 7.91 35.64
C ARG A 482 4.38 6.67 35.65
N LEU A 483 4.62 5.79 34.68
CA LEU A 483 4.01 4.47 34.60
C LEU A 483 4.92 3.43 35.28
N PRO A 484 4.50 2.78 36.36
CA PRO A 484 5.31 1.75 37.02
C PRO A 484 5.50 0.53 36.09
N GLN A 485 6.73 0.07 35.99
CA GLN A 485 7.07 -1.13 35.21
C GLN A 485 6.37 -2.38 35.78
N ALA A 486 6.12 -2.42 37.10
CA ALA A 486 5.36 -3.50 37.75
C ALA A 486 3.95 -3.65 37.18
N LEU A 487 3.30 -2.56 36.74
CA LEU A 487 1.96 -2.59 36.16
C LEU A 487 1.96 -2.85 34.64
N MET A 488 2.98 -2.39 33.95
CA MET A 488 3.16 -2.58 32.51
C MET A 488 4.64 -2.82 32.17
N PRO A 489 5.11 -4.08 32.18
CA PRO A 489 6.53 -4.41 32.07
C PRO A 489 7.24 -3.91 30.83
N ASP A 490 6.53 -3.81 29.70
CA ASP A 490 7.01 -3.31 28.40
C ASP A 490 6.43 -1.91 28.08
N SER A 491 5.90 -1.23 29.07
CA SER A 491 5.23 0.08 28.97
C SER A 491 3.95 0.12 28.12
N THR A 492 3.43 -1.05 27.70
CA THR A 492 2.27 -1.19 26.81
C THR A 492 1.26 -2.22 27.31
N HIS A 493 1.73 -3.42 27.71
CA HIS A 493 0.87 -4.51 28.09
C HIS A 493 0.80 -4.65 29.61
N PRO A 494 -0.41 -4.73 30.19
CA PRO A 494 -0.58 -4.91 31.63
C PRO A 494 0.04 -6.24 32.12
N SER A 495 0.64 -6.19 33.29
CA SER A 495 0.97 -7.36 34.10
C SER A 495 -0.30 -7.92 34.76
N GLU A 496 -0.17 -9.00 35.51
CA GLU A 496 -1.26 -9.53 36.37
C GLU A 496 -1.88 -8.43 37.26
N ASP A 497 -1.06 -7.56 37.85
CA ASP A 497 -1.54 -6.43 38.66
C ASP A 497 -2.21 -5.34 37.81
N GLY A 498 -1.69 -5.07 36.64
CA GLY A 498 -2.33 -4.14 35.71
C GLY A 498 -3.70 -4.66 35.26
N TYR A 499 -3.83 -5.93 34.93
CA TYR A 499 -5.12 -6.54 34.60
C TYR A 499 -6.06 -6.61 35.81
N ARG A 500 -5.55 -6.75 37.04
CA ARG A 500 -6.35 -6.67 38.25
C ARG A 500 -7.02 -5.30 38.39
N ILE A 501 -6.29 -4.21 38.14
CA ILE A 501 -6.85 -2.83 38.14
C ILE A 501 -7.99 -2.73 37.14
N TRP A 502 -7.81 -3.26 35.92
CA TRP A 502 -8.85 -3.23 34.90
C TRP A 502 -10.07 -4.06 35.31
N GLY A 503 -9.84 -5.28 35.82
CA GLY A 503 -10.92 -6.15 36.29
C GLY A 503 -11.73 -5.57 37.44
N GLU A 504 -11.08 -4.92 38.40
CA GLU A 504 -11.75 -4.21 39.51
C GLU A 504 -12.67 -3.11 38.96
N ALA A 505 -12.18 -2.30 38.01
CA ALA A 505 -12.99 -1.24 37.39
C ALA A 505 -14.20 -1.79 36.63
N LEU A 506 -14.08 -2.94 35.98
CA LEU A 506 -15.22 -3.58 35.29
C LEU A 506 -16.25 -4.11 36.33
N ARG A 507 -15.80 -4.70 37.42
CA ARG A 507 -16.70 -5.18 38.49
C ARG A 507 -17.43 -4.03 39.18
N GLU A 508 -16.78 -2.89 39.41
CA GLU A 508 -17.41 -1.69 40.00
C GLU A 508 -18.64 -1.23 39.21
N ILE A 509 -18.69 -1.53 37.90
CA ILE A 509 -19.83 -1.16 37.03
C ILE A 509 -20.73 -2.35 36.68
N GLY A 510 -20.52 -3.52 37.31
CA GLY A 510 -21.35 -4.72 37.18
C GLY A 510 -21.07 -5.56 35.92
N VAL A 511 -19.85 -5.48 35.36
CA VAL A 511 -19.37 -6.39 34.31
C VAL A 511 -18.65 -7.56 34.99
N GLY A 512 -19.05 -8.80 34.69
CA GLY A 512 -18.38 -10.02 35.11
C GLY A 512 -18.93 -10.71 36.36
N GLY A 513 -19.87 -10.17 37.07
CA GLY A 513 -20.44 -10.82 38.27
C GLY A 513 -21.96 -10.89 38.26
#